data_c355d6ba525afdb31690763569cc36f7
#
_entry.id   c355d6ba525afdb31690763569cc36f7
#
_cell.length_a   1.000
_cell.length_b   1.000
_cell.length_c   1.000
_cell.angle_alpha   90.00
_cell.angle_beta   90.00
_cell.angle_gamma   90.00
#
_symmetry.space_group_name_H-M   'P 1'
#
loop_
_entity.id
_entity.type
_entity.pdbx_description
1 polymer ?
#
loop_
_entity_poly.entity_id
_entity_poly.type
_entity_poly.pdbx_seq_one_letter_code
_entity_poly.pdbx_strand_id
1 'polypeptide(L)'
;MALIKKREHSLRTILLSYVVSLTVLSAISSLLILYLFSLSYRFGVVIPANQVESDLSAVRNDIETSKVFNPDVLPDGTRYVFLTRDFKLKKSNMPVNLQEESLLNYQFKNAHGGIYGYFQSFERSDGIVIVNYQLSPRYHNAWMNQHFPNADLMMIGSVFVSILLIFIFLTFYYANKLRQ
;
A
#
# COMPACT_ATOMS: atom_id res chain seq x y z
N MET A 1 56.00 21.25 -5.90
CA MET A 1 55.59 19.94 -5.39
C MET A 1 54.64 20.01 -4.17
N ALA A 2 54.87 20.85 -3.16
CA ALA A 2 54.03 21.04 -1.97
C ALA A 2 52.58 21.53 -2.27
N LEU A 3 52.42 22.47 -3.23
CA LEU A 3 51.10 23.01 -3.60
C LEU A 3 50.19 21.98 -4.28
N ILE A 4 50.73 21.09 -5.11
CA ILE A 4 49.98 20.00 -5.76
C ILE A 4 49.48 19.02 -4.70
N LYS A 5 50.31 18.62 -3.75
CA LYS A 5 49.96 17.71 -2.65
C LYS A 5 48.89 18.30 -1.73
N LYS A 6 48.92 19.62 -1.47
CA LYS A 6 47.90 20.32 -0.68
C LYS A 6 46.54 20.38 -1.41
N ARG A 7 46.53 20.51 -2.72
CA ARG A 7 45.31 20.54 -3.55
C ARG A 7 44.67 19.18 -3.66
N GLU A 8 45.45 18.10 -3.79
CA GLU A 8 44.93 16.72 -3.78
C GLU A 8 44.32 16.33 -2.43
N HIS A 9 44.92 16.72 -1.32
CA HIS A 9 44.39 16.47 0.00
C HIS A 9 43.06 17.22 0.22
N SER A 10 42.93 18.45 -0.27
CA SER A 10 41.69 19.23 -0.23
C SER A 10 40.59 18.58 -1.04
N LEU A 11 40.88 18.04 -2.25
CA LEU A 11 39.91 17.39 -3.12
C LEU A 11 39.38 16.10 -2.50
N ARG A 12 40.25 15.26 -1.96
CA ARG A 12 39.87 14.03 -1.26
C ARG A 12 38.97 14.30 -0.06
N THR A 13 39.29 15.33 0.72
CA THR A 13 38.48 15.71 1.90
C THR A 13 37.09 16.21 1.48
N ILE A 14 36.99 16.98 0.40
CA ILE A 14 35.70 17.49 -0.14
C ILE A 14 34.86 16.30 -0.64
N LEU A 15 35.46 15.36 -1.38
CA LEU A 15 34.77 14.19 -1.90
C LEU A 15 34.26 13.29 -0.76
N LEU A 16 35.11 13.06 0.24
CA LEU A 16 34.73 12.27 1.42
C LEU A 16 33.58 12.94 2.17
N SER A 17 33.65 14.26 2.39
CA SER A 17 32.58 15.02 3.03
C SER A 17 31.27 14.95 2.25
N TYR A 18 31.33 14.97 0.91
CA TYR A 18 30.17 14.80 0.06
C TYR A 18 29.50 13.42 0.29
N VAL A 19 30.29 12.35 0.19
CA VAL A 19 29.78 10.97 0.37
C VAL A 19 29.18 10.79 1.75
N VAL A 20 29.89 11.22 2.80
CA VAL A 20 29.40 11.12 4.19
C VAL A 20 28.12 11.94 4.36
N SER A 21 28.08 13.18 3.86
CA SER A 21 26.86 14.02 3.96
C SER A 21 25.69 13.41 3.23
N LEU A 22 25.91 12.87 2.02
CA LEU A 22 24.86 12.18 1.25
C LEU A 22 24.30 10.98 2.00
N THR A 23 25.18 10.13 2.53
CA THR A 23 24.77 8.92 3.26
C THR A 23 23.99 9.28 4.54
N VAL A 24 24.52 10.20 5.35
CA VAL A 24 23.88 10.59 6.62
C VAL A 24 22.54 11.28 6.39
N LEU A 25 22.46 12.25 5.47
CA LEU A 25 21.22 12.97 5.19
C LEU A 25 20.15 12.04 4.58
N SER A 26 20.55 11.15 3.67
CA SER A 26 19.64 10.17 3.09
C SER A 26 19.10 9.20 4.14
N ALA A 27 19.94 8.73 5.05
CA ALA A 27 19.52 7.85 6.15
C ALA A 27 18.55 8.56 7.10
N ILE A 28 18.87 9.78 7.53
CA ILE A 28 18.00 10.57 8.43
C ILE A 28 16.66 10.86 7.76
N SER A 29 16.67 11.28 6.50
CA SER A 29 15.44 11.57 5.75
C SER A 29 14.57 10.33 5.57
N SER A 30 15.16 9.18 5.24
CA SER A 30 14.44 7.92 5.10
C SER A 30 13.80 7.49 6.42
N LEU A 31 14.53 7.57 7.54
CA LEU A 31 14.00 7.27 8.87
C LEU A 31 12.86 8.22 9.26
N LEU A 32 12.97 9.50 8.93
CA LEU A 32 11.92 10.47 9.20
C LEU A 32 10.64 10.15 8.40
N ILE A 33 10.76 9.82 7.11
CA ILE A 33 9.62 9.43 6.28
C ILE A 33 8.95 8.18 6.83
N LEU A 34 9.72 7.14 7.17
CA LEU A 34 9.21 5.91 7.78
C LEU A 34 8.49 6.19 9.12
N TYR A 35 9.05 7.07 9.93
CA TYR A 35 8.42 7.49 11.19
C TYR A 35 7.09 8.23 10.95
N LEU A 36 7.05 9.20 10.03
CA LEU A 36 5.83 9.92 9.68
C LEU A 36 4.77 8.98 9.10
N PHE A 37 5.18 8.00 8.30
CA PHE A 37 4.28 6.99 7.78
C PHE A 37 3.73 6.09 8.89
N SER A 38 4.56 5.68 9.83
CA SER A 38 4.10 4.96 11.04
C SER A 38 3.08 5.76 11.86
N LEU A 39 3.28 7.07 11.98
CA LEU A 39 2.31 7.95 12.63
C LEU A 39 0.98 8.02 11.87
N SER A 40 1.00 7.95 10.54
CA SER A 40 -0.22 7.99 9.72
C SER A 40 -1.18 6.83 10.03
N TYR A 41 -0.67 5.66 10.38
CA TYR A 41 -1.48 4.54 10.88
C TYR A 41 -2.11 4.87 12.24
N ARG A 42 -1.34 5.46 13.16
CA ARG A 42 -1.82 5.80 14.50
C ARG A 42 -2.93 6.86 14.46
N PHE A 43 -2.85 7.79 13.53
CA PHE A 43 -3.86 8.84 13.36
C PHE A 43 -4.99 8.45 12.40
N GLY A 44 -5.04 7.21 11.93
CA GLY A 44 -6.08 6.73 11.04
C GLY A 44 -6.07 7.39 9.64
N VAL A 45 -4.97 8.05 9.24
CA VAL A 45 -4.80 8.60 7.89
C VAL A 45 -4.62 7.48 6.86
N VAL A 46 -3.90 6.43 7.26
CA VAL A 46 -3.72 5.19 6.50
C VAL A 46 -4.38 4.05 7.25
N ILE A 47 -5.21 3.29 6.56
CA ILE A 47 -5.88 2.09 7.06
C ILE A 47 -4.95 0.90 6.80
N PRO A 48 -4.65 0.07 7.82
CA PRO A 48 -3.80 -1.12 7.66
C PRO A 48 -4.38 -2.13 6.65
N ALA A 49 -3.51 -2.87 5.99
CA ALA A 49 -3.89 -3.87 4.99
C ALA A 49 -4.85 -4.94 5.52
N ASN A 50 -4.63 -5.39 6.75
CA ASN A 50 -5.43 -6.43 7.42
C ASN A 50 -6.75 -5.93 8.03
N GLN A 51 -7.04 -4.62 7.99
CA GLN A 51 -8.26 -4.06 8.57
C GLN A 51 -9.51 -4.64 7.92
N VAL A 52 -9.50 -4.84 6.59
CA VAL A 52 -10.64 -5.39 5.86
C VAL A 52 -10.98 -6.82 6.31
N GLU A 53 -9.98 -7.66 6.59
CA GLU A 53 -10.21 -9.02 7.11
C GLU A 53 -10.81 -8.99 8.52
N SER A 54 -10.32 -8.07 9.37
CA SER A 54 -10.87 -7.86 10.71
C SER A 54 -12.32 -7.43 10.63
N ASP A 55 -12.63 -6.45 9.78
CA ASP A 55 -13.98 -5.92 9.59
C ASP A 55 -14.92 -6.98 9.01
N LEU A 56 -14.48 -7.78 8.01
CA LEU A 56 -15.24 -8.90 7.47
C LEU A 56 -15.52 -9.98 8.53
N SER A 57 -14.54 -10.25 9.39
CA SER A 57 -14.69 -11.18 10.49
C SER A 57 -15.70 -10.69 11.52
N ALA A 58 -15.73 -9.39 11.81
CA ALA A 58 -16.68 -8.77 12.73
C ALA A 58 -18.14 -8.88 12.22
N VAL A 59 -18.35 -8.68 10.90
CA VAL A 59 -19.69 -8.72 10.29
C VAL A 59 -20.08 -10.12 9.76
N ARG A 60 -19.24 -11.14 9.96
CA ARG A 60 -19.49 -12.51 9.51
C ARG A 60 -20.88 -13.01 9.91
N ASN A 61 -21.22 -12.91 11.18
CA ASN A 61 -22.48 -13.38 11.71
C ASN A 61 -23.67 -12.66 11.04
N ASP A 62 -23.57 -11.35 10.81
CA ASP A 62 -24.61 -10.57 10.15
C ASP A 62 -24.79 -10.98 8.68
N ILE A 63 -23.69 -11.32 8.00
CA ILE A 63 -23.75 -11.84 6.63
C ILE A 63 -24.40 -13.20 6.59
N GLU A 64 -24.01 -14.13 7.45
CA GLU A 64 -24.44 -15.55 7.41
C GLU A 64 -25.86 -15.76 7.92
N THR A 65 -26.31 -15.03 8.96
CA THR A 65 -27.56 -15.31 9.67
C THR A 65 -28.72 -14.36 9.35
N SER A 66 -28.47 -13.21 8.73
CA SER A 66 -29.53 -12.26 8.39
C SER A 66 -30.56 -12.86 7.43
N LYS A 67 -31.85 -12.54 7.59
CA LYS A 67 -32.90 -13.02 6.70
C LYS A 67 -32.73 -12.59 5.25
N VAL A 68 -32.24 -11.37 5.03
CA VAL A 68 -31.95 -10.78 3.72
C VAL A 68 -30.51 -10.31 3.71
N PHE A 69 -29.75 -10.65 2.67
CA PHE A 69 -28.39 -10.15 2.51
C PHE A 69 -28.42 -8.66 2.21
N ASN A 70 -27.83 -7.87 3.11
CA ASN A 70 -27.62 -6.45 2.89
C ASN A 70 -26.13 -6.21 2.57
N PRO A 71 -25.79 -5.75 1.34
CA PRO A 71 -24.41 -5.44 0.98
C PRO A 71 -23.80 -4.26 1.74
N ASP A 72 -24.62 -3.39 2.34
CA ASP A 72 -24.13 -2.20 3.06
C ASP A 72 -23.40 -2.56 4.38
N VAL A 73 -23.50 -3.81 4.83
CA VAL A 73 -22.71 -4.30 5.99
C VAL A 73 -21.28 -4.65 5.62
N LEU A 74 -20.98 -4.76 4.33
CA LEU A 74 -19.63 -5.07 3.87
C LEU A 74 -18.69 -3.87 4.03
N PRO A 75 -17.42 -4.10 4.41
CA PRO A 75 -16.44 -3.03 4.51
C PRO A 75 -16.23 -2.30 3.19
N ASP A 76 -15.95 -1.00 3.28
CA ASP A 76 -15.65 -0.18 2.12
C ASP A 76 -14.47 -0.73 1.29
N GLY A 77 -14.60 -0.64 -0.03
CA GLY A 77 -13.60 -1.11 -0.99
C GLY A 77 -13.62 -2.61 -1.23
N THR A 78 -14.60 -3.33 -0.68
CA THR A 78 -14.86 -4.73 -1.02
C THR A 78 -15.79 -4.84 -2.22
N ARG A 79 -15.69 -5.96 -2.93
CA ARG A 79 -16.61 -6.36 -3.99
C ARG A 79 -17.24 -7.68 -3.59
N TYR A 80 -18.45 -7.92 -4.05
CA TYR A 80 -19.16 -9.16 -3.70
C TYR A 80 -19.90 -9.75 -4.88
N VAL A 81 -20.08 -11.05 -4.83
CA VAL A 81 -21.05 -11.80 -5.62
C VAL A 81 -21.88 -12.65 -4.69
N PHE A 82 -23.21 -12.57 -4.84
CA PHE A 82 -24.16 -13.39 -4.12
C PHE A 82 -24.78 -14.39 -5.07
N LEU A 83 -24.60 -15.68 -4.80
CA LEU A 83 -25.03 -16.81 -5.60
C LEU A 83 -26.10 -17.62 -4.83
N THR A 84 -27.00 -18.25 -5.58
CA THR A 84 -27.86 -19.32 -5.02
C THR A 84 -27.00 -20.53 -4.67
N ARG A 85 -27.60 -21.55 -4.00
CA ARG A 85 -26.96 -22.86 -3.77
C ARG A 85 -26.62 -23.60 -5.08
N ASP A 86 -27.35 -23.31 -6.15
CA ASP A 86 -27.10 -23.86 -7.50
C ASP A 86 -26.16 -22.97 -8.32
N PHE A 87 -25.40 -22.07 -7.66
CA PHE A 87 -24.44 -21.15 -8.27
C PHE A 87 -25.04 -20.17 -9.30
N LYS A 88 -26.34 -19.89 -9.27
CA LYS A 88 -26.95 -18.86 -10.10
C LYS A 88 -26.78 -17.49 -9.45
N LEU A 89 -26.45 -16.49 -10.24
CA LEU A 89 -26.26 -15.12 -9.78
C LEU A 89 -27.58 -14.52 -9.25
N LYS A 90 -27.53 -14.04 -8.01
CA LYS A 90 -28.60 -13.25 -7.39
C LYS A 90 -28.30 -11.76 -7.44
N LYS A 91 -27.10 -11.35 -7.00
CA LYS A 91 -26.66 -9.95 -6.92
C LYS A 91 -25.14 -9.88 -6.95
N SER A 92 -24.58 -8.86 -7.60
CA SER A 92 -23.12 -8.64 -7.61
C SER A 92 -22.80 -7.17 -7.88
N ASN A 93 -21.66 -6.70 -7.35
CA ASN A 93 -20.99 -5.49 -7.80
C ASN A 93 -19.60 -5.81 -8.41
N MET A 94 -19.31 -7.08 -8.65
CA MET A 94 -18.09 -7.52 -9.32
C MET A 94 -18.25 -7.47 -10.85
N PRO A 95 -17.21 -7.12 -11.61
CA PRO A 95 -17.17 -7.35 -13.07
C PRO A 95 -17.16 -8.86 -13.37
N VAL A 96 -17.62 -9.24 -14.58
CA VAL A 96 -17.86 -10.64 -14.96
C VAL A 96 -16.62 -11.52 -14.77
N ASN A 97 -15.45 -11.06 -15.21
CA ASN A 97 -14.19 -11.79 -15.05
C ASN A 97 -13.85 -12.08 -13.59
N LEU A 98 -14.17 -11.15 -12.67
CA LEU A 98 -13.93 -11.32 -11.25
C LEU A 98 -14.96 -12.28 -10.61
N GLN A 99 -16.20 -12.31 -11.14
CA GLN A 99 -17.20 -13.28 -10.70
C GLN A 99 -16.80 -14.72 -11.02
N GLU A 100 -16.27 -14.95 -12.23
CA GLU A 100 -15.75 -16.26 -12.64
C GLU A 100 -14.58 -16.68 -11.77
N GLU A 101 -13.63 -15.79 -11.54
CA GLU A 101 -12.48 -16.06 -10.66
C GLU A 101 -12.92 -16.35 -9.22
N SER A 102 -13.92 -15.61 -8.69
CA SER A 102 -14.44 -15.82 -7.35
C SER A 102 -15.06 -17.21 -7.19
N LEU A 103 -15.76 -17.68 -8.22
CA LEU A 103 -16.37 -19.01 -8.22
C LEU A 103 -15.31 -20.11 -8.25
N LEU A 104 -14.27 -19.96 -9.07
CA LEU A 104 -13.13 -20.88 -9.13
C LEU A 104 -12.44 -20.96 -7.77
N ASN A 105 -12.15 -19.81 -7.16
CA ASN A 105 -11.51 -19.77 -5.85
C ASN A 105 -12.37 -20.43 -4.76
N TYR A 106 -13.68 -20.26 -4.80
CA TYR A 106 -14.60 -20.96 -3.90
C TYR A 106 -14.57 -22.48 -4.09
N GLN A 107 -14.64 -22.95 -5.33
CA GLN A 107 -14.63 -24.39 -5.67
C GLN A 107 -13.31 -25.07 -5.26
N PHE A 108 -12.18 -24.41 -5.46
CA PHE A 108 -10.86 -24.92 -5.09
C PHE A 108 -10.46 -24.63 -3.64
N LYS A 109 -11.32 -23.98 -2.86
CA LYS A 109 -11.03 -23.53 -1.48
C LYS A 109 -9.75 -22.69 -1.38
N ASN A 110 -9.49 -21.90 -2.39
CA ASN A 110 -8.35 -21.01 -2.45
C ASN A 110 -8.79 -19.61 -2.05
N ALA A 111 -8.13 -19.02 -1.05
CA ALA A 111 -8.42 -17.65 -0.62
C ALA A 111 -7.68 -16.58 -1.44
N HIS A 112 -6.67 -16.96 -2.23
CA HIS A 112 -5.81 -16.03 -2.96
C HIS A 112 -6.01 -16.15 -4.47
N GLY A 113 -6.53 -15.10 -5.09
CA GLY A 113 -6.79 -15.00 -6.53
C GLY A 113 -5.70 -14.27 -7.33
N GLY A 114 -4.43 -14.35 -6.92
CA GLY A 114 -3.32 -13.72 -7.64
C GLY A 114 -3.49 -12.20 -7.77
N ILE A 115 -3.55 -11.70 -8.99
CA ILE A 115 -3.74 -10.26 -9.28
C ILE A 115 -5.10 -9.72 -8.84
N TYR A 116 -6.08 -10.59 -8.62
CA TYR A 116 -7.42 -10.20 -8.18
C TYR A 116 -7.53 -10.03 -6.65
N GLY A 117 -6.47 -10.31 -5.90
CA GLY A 117 -6.43 -10.17 -4.45
C GLY A 117 -6.95 -11.39 -3.70
N TYR A 118 -7.71 -11.17 -2.65
CA TYR A 118 -8.18 -12.21 -1.75
C TYR A 118 -9.68 -12.39 -1.85
N PHE A 119 -10.14 -13.62 -1.55
CA PHE A 119 -11.54 -14.00 -1.55
C PHE A 119 -11.90 -14.63 -0.21
N GLN A 120 -13.05 -14.26 0.32
CA GLN A 120 -13.64 -14.87 1.50
C GLN A 120 -15.10 -15.23 1.22
N SER A 121 -15.48 -16.46 1.52
CA SER A 121 -16.83 -16.95 1.31
C SER A 121 -17.60 -17.05 2.63
N PHE A 122 -18.90 -16.72 2.55
CA PHE A 122 -19.85 -16.79 3.63
C PHE A 122 -21.04 -17.63 3.19
N GLU A 123 -21.30 -18.71 3.92
CA GLU A 123 -22.41 -19.61 3.63
C GLU A 123 -23.68 -19.11 4.31
N ARG A 124 -24.77 -19.08 3.55
CA ARG A 124 -26.09 -18.63 4.00
C ARG A 124 -27.13 -19.69 3.73
N SER A 125 -28.27 -19.62 4.43
CA SER A 125 -29.42 -20.53 4.19
C SER A 125 -29.95 -20.40 2.75
N ASP A 126 -29.84 -19.23 2.14
CA ASP A 126 -30.37 -18.91 0.81
C ASP A 126 -29.32 -18.84 -0.29
N GLY A 127 -28.03 -19.15 -0.01
CA GLY A 127 -26.95 -19.14 -1.00
C GLY A 127 -25.56 -18.92 -0.41
N ILE A 128 -24.66 -18.39 -1.23
CA ILE A 128 -23.25 -18.15 -0.90
C ILE A 128 -22.91 -16.72 -1.28
N VAL A 129 -22.32 -15.98 -0.35
CA VAL A 129 -21.73 -14.66 -0.62
C VAL A 129 -20.22 -14.82 -0.68
N ILE A 130 -19.61 -14.43 -1.81
CA ILE A 130 -18.15 -14.41 -1.95
C ILE A 130 -17.75 -12.94 -2.03
N VAL A 131 -16.84 -12.54 -1.14
CA VAL A 131 -16.32 -11.18 -1.04
C VAL A 131 -14.89 -11.16 -1.52
N ASN A 132 -14.59 -10.25 -2.45
CA ASN A 132 -13.25 -9.96 -2.92
C ASN A 132 -12.73 -8.69 -2.26
N TYR A 133 -11.47 -8.70 -1.86
CA TYR A 133 -10.79 -7.56 -1.24
C TYR A 133 -9.29 -7.57 -1.51
N GLN A 134 -8.66 -6.41 -1.31
CA GLN A 134 -7.21 -6.24 -1.45
C GLN A 134 -6.57 -6.09 -0.08
N LEU A 135 -5.46 -6.78 0.15
CA LEU A 135 -4.61 -6.61 1.33
C LEU A 135 -3.53 -5.56 1.01
N SER A 136 -3.94 -4.31 0.90
CA SER A 136 -3.01 -3.19 0.73
C SER A 136 -3.40 -2.04 1.65
N PRO A 137 -2.41 -1.37 2.28
CA PRO A 137 -2.69 -0.17 3.03
C PRO A 137 -3.29 0.90 2.13
N ARG A 138 -4.35 1.55 2.59
CA ARG A 138 -5.10 2.55 1.82
C ARG A 138 -5.32 3.81 2.63
N TYR A 139 -5.50 4.93 1.96
CA TYR A 139 -5.84 6.17 2.64
C TYR A 139 -7.30 6.18 3.09
N HIS A 140 -7.55 6.69 4.30
CA HIS A 140 -8.91 6.90 4.80
C HIS A 140 -9.65 7.96 3.96
N ASN A 141 -8.93 8.98 3.49
CA ASN A 141 -9.49 10.01 2.64
C ASN A 141 -9.80 9.45 1.23
N ALA A 142 -11.06 9.55 0.79
CA ALA A 142 -11.53 9.00 -0.48
C ALA A 142 -10.79 9.60 -1.70
N TRP A 143 -10.51 10.90 -1.70
CA TRP A 143 -9.76 11.54 -2.77
C TRP A 143 -8.33 11.00 -2.87
N MET A 144 -7.63 10.87 -1.74
CA MET A 144 -6.28 10.29 -1.69
C MET A 144 -6.29 8.83 -2.15
N ASN A 145 -7.27 8.06 -1.68
CA ASN A 145 -7.38 6.64 -2.06
C ASN A 145 -7.68 6.46 -3.56
N GLN A 146 -8.43 7.37 -4.17
CA GLN A 146 -8.71 7.33 -5.61
C GLN A 146 -7.48 7.65 -6.46
N HIS A 147 -6.64 8.62 -6.06
CA HIS A 147 -5.47 9.04 -6.82
C HIS A 147 -4.20 8.27 -6.45
N PHE A 148 -4.12 7.76 -5.23
CA PHE A 148 -2.98 7.04 -4.66
C PHE A 148 -3.47 5.77 -3.95
N PRO A 149 -3.93 4.75 -4.72
CA PRO A 149 -4.62 3.60 -4.14
C PRO A 149 -3.72 2.70 -3.27
N ASN A 150 -2.40 2.85 -3.36
CA ASN A 150 -1.44 2.08 -2.58
C ASN A 150 -0.55 3.00 -1.75
N ALA A 151 -0.82 3.06 -0.44
CA ALA A 151 -0.10 3.93 0.49
C ALA A 151 1.38 3.51 0.65
N ASP A 152 1.71 2.21 0.60
CA ASP A 152 3.09 1.73 0.69
C ASP A 152 3.92 2.18 -0.52
N LEU A 153 3.35 2.13 -1.72
CA LEU A 153 4.03 2.59 -2.93
C LEU A 153 4.34 4.09 -2.86
N MET A 154 3.41 4.87 -2.31
CA MET A 154 3.62 6.31 -2.09
C MET A 154 4.71 6.57 -1.06
N MET A 155 4.79 5.78 0.01
CA MET A 155 5.86 5.87 0.99
C MET A 155 7.22 5.58 0.35
N ILE A 156 7.34 4.47 -0.38
CA ILE A 156 8.58 4.11 -1.09
C ILE A 156 8.97 5.21 -2.08
N GLY A 157 8.02 5.69 -2.88
CA GLY A 157 8.25 6.78 -3.82
C GLY A 157 8.74 8.05 -3.16
N SER A 158 8.19 8.43 -2.00
CA SER A 158 8.61 9.62 -1.25
C SER A 158 10.05 9.51 -0.72
N VAL A 159 10.48 8.31 -0.32
CA VAL A 159 11.87 8.05 0.07
C VAL A 159 12.80 8.26 -1.13
N PHE A 160 12.48 7.70 -2.30
CA PHE A 160 13.29 7.89 -3.51
C PHE A 160 13.37 9.35 -3.93
N VAL A 161 12.27 10.07 -3.96
CA VAL A 161 12.23 11.50 -4.29
C VAL A 161 13.08 12.31 -3.32
N SER A 162 12.99 12.01 -2.03
CA SER A 162 13.78 12.68 -0.99
C SER A 162 15.29 12.46 -1.19
N ILE A 163 15.74 11.24 -1.44
CA ILE A 163 17.14 10.92 -1.72
C ILE A 163 17.63 11.65 -2.98
N LEU A 164 16.82 11.69 -4.03
CA LEU A 164 17.13 12.40 -5.27
C LEU A 164 17.31 13.92 -5.03
N LEU A 165 16.43 14.52 -4.25
CA LEU A 165 16.53 15.95 -3.91
C LEU A 165 17.78 16.26 -3.08
N ILE A 166 18.11 15.40 -2.11
CA ILE A 166 19.34 15.52 -1.31
C ILE A 166 20.57 15.41 -2.22
N PHE A 167 20.59 14.44 -3.13
CA PHE A 167 21.68 14.25 -4.10
C PHE A 167 21.88 15.49 -4.96
N ILE A 168 20.81 16.03 -5.56
CA ILE A 168 20.86 17.24 -6.39
C ILE A 168 21.39 18.42 -5.57
N PHE A 169 20.83 18.67 -4.38
CA PHE A 169 21.24 19.77 -3.51
C PHE A 169 22.71 19.68 -3.14
N LEU A 170 23.18 18.52 -2.67
CA LEU A 170 24.58 18.33 -2.28
C LEU A 170 25.52 18.46 -3.48
N THR A 171 25.12 17.95 -4.64
CA THR A 171 25.93 18.09 -5.86
C THR A 171 26.17 19.55 -6.21
N PHE A 172 25.14 20.40 -6.20
CA PHE A 172 25.28 21.84 -6.41
C PHE A 172 26.10 22.51 -5.32
N TYR A 173 25.86 22.17 -4.06
CA TYR A 173 26.60 22.75 -2.94
C TYR A 173 28.12 22.48 -3.03
N TYR A 174 28.49 21.20 -3.23
CA TYR A 174 29.89 20.80 -3.31
C TYR A 174 30.55 21.21 -4.63
N ALA A 175 29.85 21.29 -5.75
CA ALA A 175 30.34 21.83 -7.01
C ALA A 175 30.73 23.34 -6.88
N ASN A 176 29.91 24.13 -6.18
CA ASN A 176 30.23 25.52 -5.90
C ASN A 176 31.44 25.64 -4.97
N LYS A 177 31.59 24.77 -3.98
CA LYS A 177 32.75 24.76 -3.09
C LYS A 177 34.06 24.38 -3.79
N LEU A 178 34.01 23.59 -4.87
CA LEU A 178 35.16 23.22 -5.68
C LEU A 178 35.61 24.36 -6.62
N ARG A 179 34.71 25.29 -6.95
CA ARG A 179 35.03 26.46 -7.81
C ARG A 179 35.72 27.60 -7.05
N GLN A 180 35.61 27.64 -5.73
CA GLN A 180 36.29 28.60 -4.85
C GLN A 180 37.69 28.10 -4.49
#